data_90d3e65e6db80cbcbe6e310d94a068e6
#
_entry.id   90d3e65e6db80cbcbe6e310d94a068e6
#
_cell.length_a   1.000
_cell.length_b   1.000
_cell.length_c   1.000
_cell.angle_alpha   90.00
_cell.angle_beta   90.00
_cell.angle_gamma   90.00
#
_symmetry.space_group_name_H-M   'P 1'
#
loop_
_entity.id
_entity.type
_entity.pdbx_description
1 polymer ?
#
loop_
_entity_poly.entity_id
_entity_poly.type
_entity_poly.pdbx_seq_one_letter_code
_entity_poly.pdbx_strand_id
1 'polypeptide(L)'
;MQTEKITERIVSWLKDYAQKANVKGYIIGVSGGVDSGVVSTLCAMTGLKVIAVEMPIRQKADQVNRALEHIQFLENKFPNVEGKSVDLNEPFEALYKTFDVKDDEFPAEKLAFANTRARLRMLTLYYYGQINGLLVCGTGNKVEDFGIGFYTKY
;
A
#
# COMPACT_ATOMS: atom_id res chain seq x y z
N MET A 1 2.58 -22.92 -15.28
CA MET A 1 1.66 -21.76 -15.16
C MET A 1 2.04 -20.76 -16.24
N GLN A 2 1.09 -20.20 -16.97
CA GLN A 2 1.38 -19.23 -18.05
C GLN A 2 1.52 -17.82 -17.45
N THR A 3 2.59 -17.61 -16.69
CA THR A 3 2.81 -16.40 -15.89
C THR A 3 2.79 -15.12 -16.75
N GLU A 4 3.43 -15.14 -17.93
CA GLU A 4 3.46 -13.99 -18.83
C GLU A 4 2.06 -13.54 -19.26
N LYS A 5 1.23 -14.46 -19.75
CA LYS A 5 -0.14 -14.16 -20.17
C LYS A 5 -1.02 -13.64 -19.03
N ILE A 6 -0.81 -14.16 -17.81
CA ILE A 6 -1.54 -13.68 -16.63
C ILE A 6 -1.11 -12.25 -16.31
N THR A 7 0.20 -11.98 -16.33
CA THR A 7 0.76 -10.64 -16.09
C THR A 7 0.21 -9.64 -17.12
N GLU A 8 0.28 -9.96 -18.40
CA GLU A 8 -0.25 -9.11 -19.48
C GLU A 8 -1.75 -8.81 -19.31
N ARG A 9 -2.53 -9.82 -18.94
CA ARG A 9 -3.97 -9.65 -18.70
C ARG A 9 -4.25 -8.72 -17.52
N ILE A 10 -3.51 -8.86 -16.41
CA ILE A 10 -3.69 -8.01 -15.23
C ILE A 10 -3.27 -6.57 -15.55
N VAL A 11 -2.14 -6.38 -16.21
CA VAL A 11 -1.64 -5.05 -16.61
C VAL A 11 -2.62 -4.35 -17.57
N SER A 12 -3.16 -5.08 -18.56
CA SER A 12 -4.19 -4.54 -19.46
C SER A 12 -5.46 -4.16 -18.69
N TRP A 13 -5.91 -5.01 -17.79
CA TRP A 13 -7.10 -4.73 -16.96
C TRP A 13 -6.90 -3.49 -16.07
N LEU A 14 -5.75 -3.35 -15.42
CA LEU A 14 -5.42 -2.15 -14.63
C LEU A 14 -5.46 -0.90 -15.50
N LYS A 15 -4.85 -0.95 -16.70
CA LYS A 15 -4.84 0.19 -17.62
C LYS A 15 -6.24 0.60 -18.06
N ASP A 16 -7.06 -0.36 -18.47
CA ASP A 16 -8.45 -0.14 -18.87
C ASP A 16 -9.29 0.41 -17.70
N TYR A 17 -9.06 -0.09 -16.50
CA TYR A 17 -9.78 0.37 -15.30
C TYR A 17 -9.48 1.84 -14.98
N ALA A 18 -8.20 2.23 -14.99
CA ALA A 18 -7.80 3.62 -14.78
C ALA A 18 -8.38 4.57 -15.84
N GLN A 19 -8.39 4.15 -17.11
CA GLN A 19 -8.99 4.91 -18.21
C GLN A 19 -10.49 5.09 -18.02
N LYS A 20 -11.23 4.03 -17.70
CA LYS A 20 -12.68 4.09 -17.44
C LYS A 20 -13.02 4.96 -16.23
N ALA A 21 -12.15 4.95 -15.21
CA ALA A 21 -12.31 5.81 -14.03
C ALA A 21 -11.85 7.27 -14.27
N ASN A 22 -11.31 7.58 -15.45
CA ASN A 22 -10.80 8.90 -15.82
C ASN A 22 -9.74 9.43 -14.84
N VAL A 23 -8.80 8.57 -14.45
CA VAL A 23 -7.69 8.90 -13.55
C VAL A 23 -6.33 8.77 -14.23
N LYS A 24 -5.31 9.40 -13.67
CA LYS A 24 -3.96 9.43 -14.25
C LYS A 24 -3.15 8.15 -14.01
N GLY A 25 -3.57 7.28 -13.09
CA GLY A 25 -2.89 6.06 -12.70
C GLY A 25 -3.16 5.65 -11.27
N TYR A 26 -2.13 5.19 -10.55
CA TYR A 26 -2.28 4.50 -9.26
C TYR A 26 -1.39 5.07 -8.16
N ILE A 27 -1.87 5.01 -6.93
CA ILE A 27 -1.05 5.15 -5.73
C ILE A 27 -1.13 3.86 -4.91
N ILE A 28 -0.01 3.42 -4.36
CA ILE A 28 0.08 2.13 -3.69
C ILE A 28 1.00 2.18 -2.47
N GLY A 29 0.59 1.54 -1.39
CA GLY A 29 1.44 1.34 -0.22
C GLY A 29 2.40 0.17 -0.41
N VAL A 30 3.68 0.39 -0.16
CA VAL A 30 4.73 -0.64 -0.22
C VAL A 30 5.18 -0.98 1.19
N SER A 31 4.92 -2.23 1.61
CA SER A 31 5.20 -2.70 2.98
C SER A 31 6.53 -3.44 3.13
N GLY A 32 7.21 -3.74 2.01
CA GLY A 32 8.34 -4.66 1.96
C GLY A 32 7.94 -6.15 1.94
N GLY A 33 6.64 -6.45 1.86
CA GLY A 33 6.10 -7.80 1.65
C GLY A 33 5.89 -8.11 0.17
N VAL A 34 5.76 -9.41 -0.15
CA VAL A 34 5.64 -9.91 -1.54
C VAL A 34 4.40 -9.37 -2.25
N ASP A 35 3.25 -9.29 -1.58
CA ASP A 35 2.00 -8.83 -2.19
C ASP A 35 2.11 -7.39 -2.68
N SER A 36 2.60 -6.48 -1.82
CA SER A 36 2.82 -5.09 -2.20
C SER A 36 3.89 -4.96 -3.30
N GLY A 37 4.92 -5.80 -3.29
CA GLY A 37 5.96 -5.85 -4.32
C GLY A 37 5.40 -6.26 -5.68
N VAL A 38 4.58 -7.31 -5.73
CA VAL A 38 3.95 -7.79 -6.96
C VAL A 38 2.97 -6.75 -7.51
N VAL A 39 2.06 -6.23 -6.67
CA VAL A 39 1.03 -5.30 -7.13
C VAL A 39 1.63 -3.97 -7.59
N SER A 40 2.62 -3.42 -6.88
CA SER A 40 3.29 -2.18 -7.30
C SER A 40 4.05 -2.35 -8.63
N THR A 41 4.66 -3.51 -8.86
CA THR A 41 5.30 -3.84 -10.15
C THR A 41 4.28 -3.92 -11.28
N LEU A 42 3.13 -4.57 -11.06
CA LEU A 42 2.05 -4.64 -12.05
C LEU A 42 1.47 -3.26 -12.39
N CYS A 43 1.30 -2.39 -11.38
CA CYS A 43 0.92 -0.99 -11.60
C CYS A 43 1.96 -0.24 -12.43
N ALA A 44 3.26 -0.39 -12.12
CA ALA A 44 4.35 0.23 -12.87
C ALA A 44 4.38 -0.19 -14.35
N MET A 45 4.13 -1.48 -14.63
CA MET A 45 4.06 -2.03 -15.99
C MET A 45 2.93 -1.48 -16.84
N THR A 46 1.92 -0.82 -16.27
CA THR A 46 0.85 -0.16 -17.03
C THR A 46 1.36 1.02 -17.86
N GLY A 47 2.50 1.61 -17.50
CA GLY A 47 3.01 2.86 -18.08
C GLY A 47 2.24 4.11 -17.64
N LEU A 48 1.19 3.98 -16.81
CA LEU A 48 0.47 5.10 -16.20
C LEU A 48 1.25 5.64 -14.99
N LYS A 49 0.95 6.88 -14.54
CA LYS A 49 1.58 7.44 -13.34
C LYS A 49 1.37 6.53 -12.13
N VAL A 50 2.45 6.22 -11.41
CA VAL A 50 2.40 5.45 -10.15
C VAL A 50 3.14 6.20 -9.06
N ILE A 51 2.52 6.35 -7.89
CA ILE A 51 3.19 6.78 -6.66
C ILE A 51 3.29 5.56 -5.73
N ALA A 52 4.51 5.12 -5.45
CA ALA A 52 4.79 4.04 -4.52
C ALA A 52 5.17 4.62 -3.16
N VAL A 53 4.37 4.35 -2.13
CA VAL A 53 4.50 5.01 -0.82
C VAL A 53 4.91 4.02 0.26
N GLU A 54 6.03 4.29 0.91
CA GLU A 54 6.41 3.65 2.16
C GLU A 54 5.86 4.49 3.34
N MET A 55 5.26 3.82 4.35
CA MET A 55 4.57 4.48 5.46
C MET A 55 4.88 3.76 6.78
N PRO A 56 6.02 4.04 7.43
CA PRO A 56 6.43 3.36 8.66
C PRO A 56 5.56 3.78 9.85
N ILE A 57 5.14 2.78 10.64
CA ILE A 57 4.49 2.94 11.94
C ILE A 57 5.00 1.86 12.87
N ARG A 58 5.95 2.17 13.76
CA ARG A 58 6.59 1.23 14.69
C ARG A 58 7.09 -0.05 13.96
N GLN A 59 7.56 0.09 12.73
CA GLN A 59 8.08 -1.04 11.94
C GLN A 59 9.55 -1.31 12.25
N LYS A 60 9.96 -2.56 12.06
CA LYS A 60 11.37 -2.96 12.14
C LYS A 60 12.14 -2.37 10.97
N ALA A 61 13.39 -1.95 11.22
CA ALA A 61 14.25 -1.32 10.22
C ALA A 61 14.43 -2.18 8.95
N ASP A 62 14.51 -3.51 9.08
CA ASP A 62 14.64 -4.42 7.95
C ASP A 62 13.42 -4.44 7.01
N GLN A 63 12.22 -4.23 7.55
CA GLN A 63 11.00 -4.10 6.73
C GLN A 63 10.97 -2.78 5.97
N VAL A 64 11.33 -1.69 6.65
CA VAL A 64 11.45 -0.35 6.04
C VAL A 64 12.47 -0.39 4.91
N ASN A 65 13.65 -0.95 5.16
CA ASN A 65 14.72 -1.06 4.15
C ASN A 65 14.27 -1.85 2.91
N ARG A 66 13.60 -3.00 3.08
CA ARG A 66 13.08 -3.77 1.93
C ARG A 66 12.04 -2.98 1.12
N ALA A 67 11.18 -2.19 1.78
CA ALA A 67 10.23 -1.34 1.09
C ALA A 67 10.92 -0.26 0.26
N LEU A 68 11.90 0.42 0.85
CA LEU A 68 12.68 1.47 0.16
C LEU A 68 13.51 0.91 -1.00
N GLU A 69 14.19 -0.23 -0.80
CA GLU A 69 14.93 -0.91 -1.87
C GLU A 69 14.03 -1.29 -3.05
N HIS A 70 12.82 -1.79 -2.76
CA HIS A 70 11.86 -2.12 -3.80
C HIS A 70 11.35 -0.87 -4.53
N ILE A 71 11.06 0.21 -3.82
CA ILE A 71 10.67 1.50 -4.44
C ILE A 71 11.78 2.01 -5.34
N GLN A 72 13.02 2.01 -4.88
CA GLN A 72 14.18 2.42 -5.68
C GLN A 72 14.37 1.54 -6.93
N PHE A 73 14.16 0.23 -6.81
CA PHE A 73 14.15 -0.68 -7.96
C PHE A 73 13.07 -0.29 -8.98
N LEU A 74 11.86 0.04 -8.53
CA LEU A 74 10.77 0.47 -9.41
C LEU A 74 11.09 1.79 -10.12
N GLU A 75 11.59 2.79 -9.41
CA GLU A 75 11.98 4.09 -9.99
C GLU A 75 13.07 3.94 -11.04
N ASN A 76 14.08 3.10 -10.78
CA ASN A 76 15.17 2.84 -11.72
C ASN A 76 14.70 2.10 -12.98
N LYS A 77 13.69 1.25 -12.87
CA LYS A 77 13.21 0.40 -13.96
C LYS A 77 12.07 1.03 -14.76
N PHE A 78 11.23 1.84 -14.12
CA PHE A 78 10.01 2.37 -14.70
C PHE A 78 9.94 3.89 -14.54
N PRO A 79 10.09 4.66 -15.65
CA PRO A 79 10.14 6.13 -15.60
C PRO A 79 8.81 6.79 -15.18
N ASN A 80 7.72 6.02 -15.12
CA ASN A 80 6.39 6.45 -14.69
C ASN A 80 6.15 6.27 -13.18
N VAL A 81 7.14 5.78 -12.43
CA VAL A 81 7.05 5.57 -10.97
C VAL A 81 7.74 6.69 -10.23
N GLU A 82 7.10 7.17 -9.18
CA GLU A 82 7.60 8.13 -8.20
C GLU A 82 7.55 7.49 -6.82
N GLY A 83 8.68 7.41 -6.13
CA GLY A 83 8.79 6.92 -4.75
C GLY A 83 8.48 8.03 -3.74
N LYS A 84 7.84 7.66 -2.63
CA LYS A 84 7.56 8.56 -1.51
C LYS A 84 7.66 7.83 -0.18
N SER A 85 8.27 8.47 0.82
CA SER A 85 8.21 8.02 2.21
C SER A 85 7.41 9.02 3.04
N VAL A 86 6.47 8.52 3.85
CA VAL A 86 5.64 9.32 4.75
C VAL A 86 5.68 8.67 6.13
N ASP A 87 6.46 9.24 7.03
CA ASP A 87 6.54 8.77 8.41
C ASP A 87 5.22 9.04 9.15
N LEU A 88 4.58 7.96 9.59
CA LEU A 88 3.31 8.01 10.33
C LEU A 88 3.49 7.66 11.83
N ASN A 89 4.72 7.64 12.34
CA ASN A 89 4.96 7.36 13.75
C ASN A 89 4.36 8.46 14.64
N GLU A 90 4.64 9.73 14.37
CA GLU A 90 4.14 10.85 15.18
C GLU A 90 2.59 10.91 15.22
N PRO A 91 1.85 10.88 14.10
CA PRO A 91 0.39 10.80 14.12
C PRO A 91 -0.14 9.58 14.87
N PHE A 92 0.50 8.42 14.73
CA PHE A 92 0.12 7.22 15.46
C PHE A 92 0.32 7.36 16.97
N GLU A 93 1.46 7.92 17.41
CA GLU A 93 1.74 8.17 18.84
C GLU A 93 0.74 9.17 19.46
N ALA A 94 0.31 10.16 18.69
CA ALA A 94 -0.70 11.11 19.14
C ALA A 94 -2.05 10.39 19.39
N LEU A 95 -2.47 9.52 18.47
CA LEU A 95 -3.69 8.70 18.66
C LEU A 95 -3.53 7.72 19.82
N TYR A 96 -2.38 7.08 19.94
CA TYR A 96 -2.07 6.14 21.02
C TYR A 96 -2.26 6.81 22.39
N LYS A 97 -1.74 8.03 22.57
CA LYS A 97 -1.91 8.83 23.80
C LYS A 97 -3.36 9.26 24.02
N THR A 98 -4.09 9.59 22.94
CA THR A 98 -5.50 10.02 23.03
C THR A 98 -6.44 8.91 23.49
N PHE A 99 -6.13 7.65 23.16
CA PHE A 99 -6.99 6.52 23.49
C PHE A 99 -6.81 6.00 24.94
N ASP A 100 -5.91 6.60 25.74
CA ASP A 100 -5.64 6.20 27.13
C ASP A 100 -5.39 4.70 27.28
N VAL A 101 -4.46 4.19 26.47
CA VAL A 101 -4.16 2.75 26.39
C VAL A 101 -3.63 2.23 27.72
N LYS A 102 -4.27 1.20 28.26
CA LYS A 102 -3.91 0.59 29.54
C LYS A 102 -2.95 -0.58 29.38
N ASP A 103 -3.14 -1.39 28.34
CA ASP A 103 -2.32 -2.58 28.07
C ASP A 103 -2.35 -2.89 26.58
N ASP A 104 -1.30 -2.48 25.85
CA ASP A 104 -1.17 -2.70 24.40
C ASP A 104 -0.81 -4.15 24.01
N GLU A 105 -0.49 -4.99 24.96
CA GLU A 105 -0.31 -6.44 24.75
C GLU A 105 -1.63 -7.21 24.88
N PHE A 106 -2.69 -6.61 25.42
CA PHE A 106 -4.00 -7.25 25.48
C PHE A 106 -4.54 -7.52 24.07
N PRO A 107 -5.02 -8.74 23.75
CA PRO A 107 -5.34 -9.14 22.37
C PRO A 107 -6.30 -8.20 21.63
N ALA A 108 -7.32 -7.69 22.33
CA ALA A 108 -8.28 -6.77 21.72
C ALA A 108 -7.65 -5.39 21.40
N GLU A 109 -6.83 -4.84 22.29
CA GLU A 109 -6.12 -3.57 22.05
C GLU A 109 -5.07 -3.73 20.95
N LYS A 110 -4.33 -4.84 20.94
CA LYS A 110 -3.36 -5.18 19.89
C LYS A 110 -4.02 -5.22 18.50
N LEU A 111 -5.20 -5.83 18.39
CA LEU A 111 -5.97 -5.86 17.14
C LEU A 111 -6.51 -4.48 16.78
N ALA A 112 -7.01 -3.72 17.74
CA ALA A 112 -7.50 -2.34 17.53
C ALA A 112 -6.39 -1.45 16.98
N PHE A 113 -5.16 -1.55 17.52
CA PHE A 113 -4.00 -0.80 17.02
C PHE A 113 -3.49 -1.28 15.66
N ALA A 114 -3.57 -2.58 15.37
CA ALA A 114 -3.29 -3.07 14.02
C ALA A 114 -4.23 -2.42 12.99
N ASN A 115 -5.53 -2.36 13.31
CA ASN A 115 -6.53 -1.71 12.48
C ASN A 115 -6.33 -0.18 12.40
N THR A 116 -5.92 0.47 13.48
CA THR A 116 -5.60 1.91 13.50
C THR A 116 -4.45 2.22 12.56
N ARG A 117 -3.37 1.42 12.59
CA ARG A 117 -2.25 1.56 11.64
C ARG A 117 -2.70 1.40 10.19
N ALA A 118 -3.56 0.40 9.91
CA ALA A 118 -4.10 0.19 8.56
C ALA A 118 -4.92 1.40 8.08
N ARG A 119 -5.76 1.98 8.96
CA ARG A 119 -6.58 3.16 8.64
C ARG A 119 -5.76 4.43 8.43
N LEU A 120 -4.70 4.65 9.20
CA LEU A 120 -3.77 5.78 8.96
C LEU A 120 -3.10 5.67 7.59
N ARG A 121 -2.65 4.49 7.21
CA ARG A 121 -2.09 4.27 5.87
C ARG A 121 -3.14 4.48 4.78
N MET A 122 -4.34 3.98 4.97
CA MET A 122 -5.46 4.22 4.04
C MET A 122 -5.72 5.72 3.89
N LEU A 123 -5.87 6.46 4.98
CA LEU A 123 -6.07 7.92 4.96
C LEU A 123 -4.99 8.62 4.13
N THR A 124 -3.73 8.27 4.37
CA THR A 124 -2.57 8.84 3.66
C THR A 124 -2.63 8.55 2.17
N LEU A 125 -2.91 7.31 1.78
CA LEU A 125 -3.03 6.92 0.37
C LEU A 125 -4.18 7.65 -0.32
N TYR A 126 -5.34 7.75 0.31
CA TYR A 126 -6.47 8.48 -0.26
C TYR A 126 -6.21 9.98 -0.38
N TYR A 127 -5.56 10.60 0.60
CA TYR A 127 -5.16 12.01 0.51
C TYR A 127 -4.26 12.27 -0.70
N TYR A 128 -3.14 11.55 -0.81
CA TYR A 128 -2.23 11.71 -1.94
C TYR A 128 -2.81 11.25 -3.27
N GLY A 129 -3.64 10.22 -3.26
CA GLY A 129 -4.35 9.77 -4.45
C GLY A 129 -5.25 10.85 -5.01
N GLN A 130 -6.05 11.47 -4.17
CA GLN A 130 -7.00 12.51 -4.57
C GLN A 130 -6.31 13.75 -5.14
N ILE A 131 -5.29 14.29 -4.46
CA ILE A 131 -4.60 15.50 -4.93
C ILE A 131 -3.78 15.26 -6.21
N ASN A 132 -3.43 14.02 -6.53
CA ASN A 132 -2.71 13.65 -7.76
C ASN A 132 -3.61 13.08 -8.88
N GLY A 133 -4.89 12.87 -8.62
CA GLY A 133 -5.83 12.25 -9.57
C GLY A 133 -5.51 10.77 -9.81
N LEU A 134 -5.16 10.02 -8.76
CA LEU A 134 -4.78 8.61 -8.79
C LEU A 134 -5.76 7.75 -8.00
N LEU A 135 -5.94 6.50 -8.42
CA LEU A 135 -6.66 5.49 -7.65
C LEU A 135 -5.74 4.81 -6.63
N VAL A 136 -6.26 4.54 -5.45
CA VAL A 136 -5.59 3.67 -4.47
C VAL A 136 -5.68 2.23 -4.94
N CYS A 137 -4.53 1.59 -5.13
CA CYS A 137 -4.45 0.17 -5.48
C CYS A 137 -4.26 -0.67 -4.21
N GLY A 138 -5.18 -1.60 -3.95
CA GLY A 138 -5.11 -2.52 -2.82
C GLY A 138 -4.08 -3.63 -3.04
N THR A 139 -3.52 -4.14 -1.96
CA THR A 139 -2.50 -5.19 -1.94
C THR A 139 -2.97 -6.47 -1.25
N GLY A 140 -4.27 -6.60 -0.95
CA GLY A 140 -4.87 -7.80 -0.39
C GLY A 140 -4.73 -9.01 -1.33
N ASN A 141 -4.68 -10.19 -0.76
CA ASN A 141 -4.64 -11.43 -1.53
C ASN A 141 -5.88 -12.30 -1.24
N LYS A 142 -6.13 -13.25 -2.14
CA LYS A 142 -7.34 -14.08 -2.09
C LYS A 142 -7.47 -14.88 -0.78
N VAL A 143 -6.35 -15.31 -0.19
CA VAL A 143 -6.36 -16.10 1.04
C VAL A 143 -6.74 -15.23 2.23
N GLU A 144 -6.19 -14.01 2.32
CA GLU A 144 -6.53 -13.05 3.39
C GLU A 144 -7.98 -12.58 3.27
N ASP A 145 -8.39 -12.13 2.08
CA ASP A 145 -9.68 -11.48 1.88
C ASP A 145 -10.85 -12.46 1.88
N PHE A 146 -10.71 -13.60 1.21
CA PHE A 146 -11.80 -14.57 0.99
C PHE A 146 -11.62 -15.90 1.72
N GLY A 147 -10.38 -16.24 2.13
CA GLY A 147 -10.09 -17.47 2.86
C GLY A 147 -10.33 -17.32 4.36
N ILE A 148 -9.65 -16.39 4.99
CA ILE A 148 -9.68 -16.17 6.45
C ILE A 148 -10.38 -14.87 6.87
N GLY A 149 -10.71 -13.99 5.94
CA GLY A 149 -11.36 -12.71 6.22
C GLY A 149 -10.50 -11.74 7.03
N PHE A 150 -9.17 -11.82 6.87
CA PHE A 150 -8.23 -10.95 7.58
C PHE A 150 -7.98 -9.67 6.77
N TYR A 151 -8.86 -8.72 6.92
CA TYR A 151 -8.73 -7.39 6.33
C TYR A 151 -9.32 -6.32 7.24
N THR A 152 -8.82 -5.08 7.12
CA THR A 152 -9.37 -3.93 7.82
C THR A 152 -10.41 -3.26 6.92
N LYS A 153 -11.66 -3.24 7.36
CA LYS A 153 -12.75 -2.57 6.66
C LYS A 153 -12.92 -1.15 7.23
N TYR A 154 -12.86 -0.16 6.33
CA TYR A 154 -12.98 1.29 6.63
C TYR A 154 -12.00 1.87 7.64
#